data_2133cb435be16752e489a3391f93da7e
#
_entry.id   2133cb435be16752e489a3391f93da7e
#
_cell.length_a   1.000
_cell.length_b   1.000
_cell.length_c   1.000
_cell.angle_alpha   90.00
_cell.angle_beta   90.00
_cell.angle_gamma   90.00
#
_symmetry.space_group_name_H-M   'P 1'
#
loop_
_entity.id
_entity.type
_entity.pdbx_description
1 polymer ?
#
loop_
_entity_poly.entity_id
_entity_poly.type
_entity_poly.pdbx_seq_one_letter_code
_entity_poly.pdbx_strand_id
1 'polypeptide(L)'
;ATAVSVGGSMLINAVIPSPSSSLSSSYSSSSLETSPTYSLNAQGNQAKLGGVIPVLYGRHIIYPDFAAKPYTEYKDNEQYLCQLHVLTQGYCEVEQIRIDDTPISSFAEVEYEIVEPNREVTLFNPNVVMAPEIAGQELLKDEYVGGFVVNPEDTQINKISIDVVMSAGLYYANDNGGLSEKSIQWQIEARTIDDEGNAVDDWFVLGTETYSAAQNKPIRLTYNYSVDMGRYEVRATRLDDKDTSARAAHSIYWESLKGHMETPATFGEMTLLVIKMRATNN
;
A
#
# COMPACT_ATOMS: atom_id res chain seq x y z
N ALA A 1 3.55 12.61 32.03
CA ALA A 1 2.43 12.37 31.11
C ALA A 1 2.64 13.21 29.86
N THR A 2 2.68 12.56 28.73
CA THR A 2 3.05 13.17 27.44
C THR A 2 1.84 13.15 26.51
N ALA A 3 1.41 14.31 26.04
CA ALA A 3 0.43 14.38 24.96
C ALA A 3 1.17 14.26 23.63
N VAL A 4 0.74 13.34 22.81
CA VAL A 4 1.26 13.16 21.44
C VAL A 4 0.28 13.79 20.46
N SER A 5 0.77 14.72 19.65
CA SER A 5 0.01 15.24 18.52
C SER A 5 0.69 14.77 17.24
N VAL A 6 -0.02 14.01 16.42
CA VAL A 6 0.41 13.67 15.08
C VAL A 6 0.09 14.87 14.19
N GLY A 7 1.05 15.79 14.09
CA GLY A 7 0.91 17.00 13.28
C GLY A 7 1.26 16.70 11.83
N GLY A 8 0.26 16.47 11.07
CA GLY A 8 0.30 16.57 9.63
C GLY A 8 -1.12 16.90 9.23
N SER A 9 -1.35 18.00 8.54
CA SER A 9 -2.65 18.29 7.98
C SER A 9 -3.04 17.15 7.05
N MET A 10 -3.82 16.19 7.53
CA MET A 10 -4.50 15.23 6.68
C MET A 10 -5.53 16.02 5.88
N LEU A 11 -5.08 16.65 4.82
CA LEU A 11 -6.01 17.04 3.78
C LEU A 11 -6.49 15.74 3.16
N ILE A 12 -7.69 15.33 3.53
CA ILE A 12 -8.49 14.35 2.81
C ILE A 12 -8.84 15.01 1.45
N ASN A 13 -7.85 15.11 0.59
CA ASN A 13 -8.06 15.52 -0.77
C ASN A 13 -8.06 14.26 -1.63
N ALA A 14 -9.22 13.94 -2.15
CA ALA A 14 -9.41 13.00 -3.24
C ALA A 14 -8.75 13.51 -4.53
N VAL A 15 -7.43 13.72 -4.50
CA VAL A 15 -6.64 14.01 -5.69
C VAL A 15 -5.45 13.08 -5.64
N ILE A 16 -5.56 11.99 -6.36
CA ILE A 16 -4.38 11.25 -6.81
C ILE A 16 -3.67 12.21 -7.78
N PRO A 17 -2.44 12.69 -7.51
CA PRO A 17 -1.65 13.25 -8.58
C PRO A 17 -1.32 12.09 -9.52
N SER A 18 -1.99 12.06 -10.66
CA SER A 18 -1.56 11.22 -11.77
C SER A 18 -0.09 11.51 -12.03
N PRO A 19 0.77 10.51 -12.22
CA PRO A 19 2.11 10.76 -12.72
C PRO A 19 1.94 11.53 -14.03
N SER A 20 2.60 12.67 -14.13
CA SER A 20 2.57 13.53 -15.30
C SER A 20 3.29 12.86 -16.46
N SER A 21 2.61 11.95 -17.14
CA SER A 21 2.94 11.64 -18.52
C SER A 21 2.20 12.63 -19.39
N SER A 22 2.93 13.53 -20.02
CA SER A 22 2.43 14.46 -21.03
C SER A 22 1.95 13.68 -22.26
N LEU A 23 0.72 13.19 -22.20
CA LEU A 23 -0.05 12.80 -23.36
C LEU A 23 -1.28 13.69 -23.42
N SER A 24 -1.15 14.78 -24.20
CA SER A 24 -2.25 15.60 -24.63
C SER A 24 -3.19 14.76 -25.50
N SER A 25 -4.25 14.24 -24.92
CA SER A 25 -5.44 13.85 -25.66
C SER A 25 -6.64 14.57 -25.04
N SER A 26 -7.18 15.49 -25.83
CA SER A 26 -8.41 16.21 -25.58
C SER A 26 -9.58 15.24 -25.46
N TYR A 27 -9.99 14.95 -24.22
CA TYR A 27 -11.30 14.38 -23.93
C TYR A 27 -12.12 15.41 -23.18
N SER A 28 -13.28 15.74 -23.76
CA SER A 28 -14.30 16.57 -23.17
C SER A 28 -14.70 16.06 -21.79
N SER A 29 -14.66 16.97 -20.83
CA SER A 29 -15.05 16.78 -19.43
C SER A 29 -16.54 16.41 -19.32
N SER A 30 -16.87 15.14 -19.39
CA SER A 30 -18.03 14.64 -18.68
C SER A 30 -17.61 14.53 -17.21
N SER A 31 -18.37 15.14 -16.31
CA SER A 31 -18.19 15.09 -14.87
C SER A 31 -18.20 13.63 -14.40
N LEU A 32 -17.02 13.01 -14.36
CA LEU A 32 -16.83 11.75 -13.66
C LEU A 32 -17.01 12.07 -12.17
N GLU A 33 -18.10 11.57 -11.60
CA GLU A 33 -18.26 11.57 -10.16
C GLU A 33 -17.01 10.92 -9.55
N THR A 34 -16.33 11.67 -8.70
CA THR A 34 -15.15 11.18 -7.98
C THR A 34 -15.50 9.87 -7.28
N SER A 35 -14.77 8.81 -7.63
CA SER A 35 -14.92 7.51 -6.99
C SER A 35 -14.92 7.66 -5.48
N PRO A 36 -15.81 6.98 -4.75
CA PRO A 36 -15.79 7.00 -3.29
C PRO A 36 -14.60 6.26 -2.66
N THR A 37 -13.64 5.83 -3.46
CA THR A 37 -12.42 5.22 -2.94
C THR A 37 -11.47 6.35 -2.57
N TYR A 38 -11.45 6.68 -1.29
CA TYR A 38 -10.57 7.69 -0.71
C TYR A 38 -9.15 7.14 -0.62
N SER A 39 -8.16 8.00 -0.86
CA SER A 39 -6.75 7.67 -0.65
C SER A 39 -6.18 8.52 0.48
N LEU A 40 -5.48 7.88 1.41
CA LEU A 40 -4.72 8.51 2.47
C LEU A 40 -3.26 8.56 2.06
N ASN A 41 -2.64 9.75 2.14
CA ASN A 41 -1.21 9.93 1.95
C ASN A 41 -0.57 10.37 3.27
N ALA A 42 0.56 9.77 3.61
CA ALA A 42 1.37 10.22 4.74
C ALA A 42 2.03 11.54 4.36
N GLN A 43 1.57 12.66 4.93
CA GLN A 43 2.16 13.98 4.71
C GLN A 43 2.63 14.56 6.05
N GLY A 44 3.76 15.23 6.02
CA GLY A 44 4.30 16.01 7.15
C GLY A 44 5.41 15.33 7.93
N ASN A 45 5.30 14.05 8.24
CA ASN A 45 6.32 13.30 8.95
C ASN A 45 7.23 12.60 7.93
N GLN A 46 8.52 12.51 8.20
CA GLN A 46 9.48 11.91 7.27
C GLN A 46 10.17 10.71 7.91
N ALA A 47 10.26 9.60 7.17
CA ALA A 47 11.17 8.51 7.52
C ALA A 47 12.59 8.96 7.15
N LYS A 48 13.42 9.22 8.14
CA LYS A 48 14.77 9.73 7.97
C LYS A 48 15.79 8.76 8.54
N LEU A 49 16.44 8.00 7.66
CA LEU A 49 17.51 7.11 8.06
C LEU A 49 18.65 7.91 8.71
N GLY A 50 19.11 7.50 9.89
CA GLY A 50 20.13 8.22 10.68
C GLY A 50 19.60 9.50 11.33
N GLY A 51 18.29 9.72 11.36
CA GLY A 51 17.67 10.80 12.10
C GLY A 51 17.88 10.69 13.62
N VAL A 52 17.81 11.82 14.33
CA VAL A 52 17.95 11.85 15.79
C VAL A 52 16.66 11.31 16.44
N ILE A 53 16.79 10.32 17.29
CA ILE A 53 15.68 9.83 18.13
C ILE A 53 15.58 10.77 19.35
N PRO A 54 14.42 11.39 19.62
CA PRO A 54 14.27 12.28 20.75
C PRO A 54 14.35 11.53 22.09
N VAL A 55 14.85 12.20 23.11
CA VAL A 55 14.74 11.76 24.50
C VAL A 55 13.86 12.77 25.24
N LEU A 56 12.74 12.30 25.78
CA LEU A 56 11.76 13.17 26.41
C LEU A 56 11.97 13.25 27.93
N TYR A 57 11.99 14.45 28.45
CA TYR A 57 12.02 14.75 29.89
C TYR A 57 10.82 15.62 30.28
N GLY A 58 9.99 15.10 31.17
CA GLY A 58 8.77 15.79 31.60
C GLY A 58 7.62 15.67 30.61
N ARG A 59 6.70 16.61 30.64
CA ARG A 59 5.47 16.57 29.83
C ARG A 59 5.58 17.48 28.60
N HIS A 60 5.43 16.89 27.41
CA HIS A 60 5.54 17.59 26.14
C HIS A 60 4.44 17.19 25.15
N ILE A 61 4.14 18.08 24.20
CA ILE A 61 3.47 17.74 22.95
C ILE A 61 4.56 17.45 21.94
N ILE A 62 4.48 16.33 21.25
CA ILE A 62 5.43 15.93 20.23
C ILE A 62 4.74 15.64 18.90
N TYR A 63 5.49 15.83 17.82
CA TYR A 63 5.13 15.49 16.46
C TYR A 63 6.13 14.43 15.99
N PRO A 64 5.80 13.14 16.16
CA PRO A 64 6.80 12.09 16.00
C PRO A 64 7.11 11.83 14.53
N ASP A 65 8.38 11.57 14.22
CA ASP A 65 8.81 11.11 12.91
C ASP A 65 8.47 9.64 12.68
N PHE A 66 8.52 9.20 11.42
CA PHE A 66 8.34 7.79 11.07
C PHE A 66 9.56 6.96 11.49
N ALA A 67 9.31 5.84 12.16
CA ALA A 67 10.34 4.82 12.45
C ALA A 67 10.54 3.85 11.29
N ALA A 68 9.54 3.69 10.42
CA ALA A 68 9.61 2.91 9.19
C ALA A 68 8.84 3.62 8.08
N LYS A 69 9.13 3.27 6.83
CA LYS A 69 8.42 3.83 5.67
C LYS A 69 6.94 3.41 5.72
N PRO A 70 6.00 4.36 5.69
CA PRO A 70 4.58 4.04 5.61
C PRO A 70 4.25 3.26 4.34
N TYR A 71 3.26 2.37 4.43
CA TYR A 71 2.76 1.65 3.28
C TYR A 71 1.23 1.50 3.32
N THR A 72 0.66 1.17 2.17
CA THR A 72 -0.78 0.92 2.04
C THR A 72 -1.05 -0.53 1.64
N GLU A 73 -2.22 -1.03 2.03
CA GLU A 73 -2.79 -2.28 1.57
C GLU A 73 -4.27 -2.09 1.26
N TYR A 74 -4.82 -2.94 0.40
CA TYR A 74 -6.25 -2.92 0.07
C TYR A 74 -6.93 -4.20 0.57
N LYS A 75 -8.02 -4.01 1.27
CA LYS A 75 -8.87 -5.10 1.74
C LYS A 75 -10.33 -4.71 1.49
N ASP A 76 -11.10 -5.59 0.85
CA ASP A 76 -12.51 -5.36 0.51
C ASP A 76 -12.75 -4.05 -0.28
N ASN A 77 -11.82 -3.72 -1.17
CA ASN A 77 -11.78 -2.48 -1.95
C ASN A 77 -11.60 -1.20 -1.13
N GLU A 78 -11.23 -1.31 0.14
CA GLU A 78 -10.89 -0.19 1.02
C GLU A 78 -9.38 -0.09 1.20
N GLN A 79 -8.86 1.13 1.28
CA GLN A 79 -7.45 1.39 1.51
C GLN A 79 -7.16 1.49 3.00
N TYR A 80 -6.12 0.80 3.45
CA TYR A 80 -5.56 0.91 4.79
C TYR A 80 -4.15 1.50 4.70
N LEU A 81 -3.90 2.54 5.47
CA LEU A 81 -2.57 3.15 5.63
C LEU A 81 -1.96 2.68 6.94
N CYS A 82 -0.76 2.09 6.85
CA CYS A 82 0.02 1.60 7.98
C CYS A 82 1.18 2.56 8.26
N GLN A 83 1.26 3.07 9.49
CA GLN A 83 2.28 4.03 9.92
C GLN A 83 2.89 3.62 11.24
N LEU A 84 4.21 3.71 11.33
CA LEU A 84 4.99 3.47 12.53
C LEU A 84 5.76 4.75 12.87
N HIS A 85 5.54 5.28 14.08
CA HIS A 85 6.18 6.50 14.57
C HIS A 85 7.06 6.22 15.78
N VAL A 86 8.19 6.92 15.87
CA VAL A 86 9.04 6.91 17.07
C VAL A 86 8.67 8.08 17.99
N LEU A 87 8.34 7.76 19.24
CA LEU A 87 8.00 8.80 20.24
C LEU A 87 9.23 9.27 21.00
N THR A 88 9.99 8.32 21.55
CA THR A 88 11.20 8.61 22.35
C THR A 88 12.06 7.38 22.49
N GLN A 89 13.32 7.57 22.76
CA GLN A 89 14.15 6.53 23.36
C GLN A 89 13.76 6.35 24.83
N GLY A 90 13.65 5.10 25.25
CA GLY A 90 13.16 4.73 26.57
C GLY A 90 11.63 4.77 26.66
N TYR A 91 11.14 4.53 27.88
CA TYR A 91 9.71 4.50 28.19
C TYR A 91 9.13 5.91 28.33
N CYS A 92 7.95 6.11 27.79
CA CYS A 92 7.11 7.28 28.09
C CYS A 92 5.65 6.88 28.24
N GLU A 93 4.92 7.59 29.06
CA GLU A 93 3.47 7.49 29.18
C GLU A 93 2.81 8.40 28.14
N VAL A 94 1.85 7.87 27.38
CA VAL A 94 1.09 8.63 26.38
C VAL A 94 -0.29 8.93 26.93
N GLU A 95 -0.59 10.22 27.17
CA GLU A 95 -1.88 10.65 27.71
C GLU A 95 -2.93 10.86 26.63
N GLN A 96 -2.53 11.42 25.49
CA GLN A 96 -3.45 11.80 24.43
C GLN A 96 -2.79 11.73 23.07
N ILE A 97 -3.48 11.11 22.11
CA ILE A 97 -3.11 11.07 20.71
C ILE A 97 -4.13 11.89 19.93
N ARG A 98 -3.65 12.72 19.01
CA ARG A 98 -4.51 13.53 18.14
C ARG A 98 -4.04 13.43 16.70
N ILE A 99 -5.00 13.54 15.78
CA ILE A 99 -4.79 13.81 14.37
C ILE A 99 -5.23 15.26 14.15
N ASP A 100 -4.30 16.15 13.84
CA ASP A 100 -4.46 17.59 13.98
C ASP A 100 -4.94 17.95 15.40
N ASP A 101 -6.07 18.64 15.52
CA ASP A 101 -6.66 19.02 16.80
C ASP A 101 -7.69 18.02 17.34
N THR A 102 -7.98 16.94 16.57
CA THR A 102 -9.03 15.97 16.89
C THR A 102 -8.45 14.76 17.62
N PRO A 103 -9.02 14.37 18.78
CA PRO A 103 -8.60 13.15 19.46
C PRO A 103 -8.74 11.91 18.57
N ILE A 104 -7.77 11.00 18.60
CA ILE A 104 -7.76 9.78 17.78
C ILE A 104 -9.00 8.90 18.03
N SER A 105 -9.53 8.94 19.26
CA SER A 105 -10.76 8.21 19.64
C SER A 105 -12.03 8.70 18.93
N SER A 106 -11.98 9.84 18.24
CA SER A 106 -13.09 10.36 17.45
C SER A 106 -13.19 9.72 16.06
N PHE A 107 -12.17 8.95 15.66
CA PHE A 107 -12.11 8.27 14.37
C PHE A 107 -12.36 6.77 14.56
N ALA A 108 -13.51 6.29 14.11
CA ALA A 108 -13.88 4.87 14.23
C ALA A 108 -13.02 3.95 13.33
N GLU A 109 -12.42 4.52 12.29
CA GLU A 109 -11.62 3.82 11.28
C GLU A 109 -10.12 3.82 11.56
N VAL A 110 -9.72 4.24 12.75
CA VAL A 110 -8.32 4.30 13.17
C VAL A 110 -8.08 3.33 14.32
N GLU A 111 -7.21 2.39 14.08
CA GLU A 111 -6.66 1.49 15.08
C GLU A 111 -5.25 1.97 15.46
N TYR A 112 -4.87 1.90 16.71
CA TYR A 112 -3.53 2.26 17.16
C TYR A 112 -3.04 1.38 18.29
N GLU A 113 -1.72 1.31 18.42
CA GLU A 113 -0.99 0.57 19.46
C GLU A 113 0.15 1.45 19.98
N ILE A 114 0.34 1.50 21.30
CA ILE A 114 1.56 2.04 21.91
C ILE A 114 2.47 0.86 22.23
N VAL A 115 3.63 0.83 21.62
CA VAL A 115 4.60 -0.23 21.80
C VAL A 115 5.70 0.26 22.75
N GLU A 116 5.79 -0.38 23.90
CA GLU A 116 6.82 -0.11 24.90
C GLU A 116 8.21 -0.58 24.43
N PRO A 117 9.30 -0.08 25.05
CA PRO A 117 10.66 -0.53 24.74
C PRO A 117 10.81 -2.05 24.72
N ASN A 118 11.50 -2.55 23.70
CA ASN A 118 11.78 -3.99 23.49
C ASN A 118 10.53 -4.88 23.32
N ARG A 119 9.38 -4.28 23.05
CA ARG A 119 8.16 -5.02 22.68
C ARG A 119 8.02 -5.08 21.17
N GLU A 120 7.29 -6.09 20.73
CA GLU A 120 7.00 -6.32 19.30
C GLU A 120 5.77 -5.51 18.85
N VAL A 121 5.83 -4.95 17.64
CA VAL A 121 4.69 -4.35 16.97
C VAL A 121 3.74 -5.47 16.53
N THR A 122 2.47 -5.37 16.91
CA THR A 122 1.49 -6.44 16.65
C THR A 122 0.38 -6.04 15.68
N LEU A 123 0.10 -4.74 15.51
CA LEU A 123 -1.01 -4.25 14.69
C LEU A 123 -0.83 -4.53 13.20
N PHE A 124 0.42 -4.48 12.70
CA PHE A 124 0.81 -4.87 11.35
C PHE A 124 2.31 -5.17 11.28
N ASN A 125 2.78 -5.81 10.21
CA ASN A 125 4.21 -6.01 10.00
C ASN A 125 4.87 -4.71 9.51
N PRO A 126 5.75 -4.05 10.28
CA PRO A 126 6.44 -2.83 9.87
C PRO A 126 7.63 -3.08 8.93
N ASN A 127 8.11 -4.33 8.85
CA ASN A 127 9.28 -4.71 8.06
C ASN A 127 8.88 -5.01 6.62
N VAL A 128 8.43 -3.97 5.91
CA VAL A 128 7.97 -4.05 4.52
C VAL A 128 8.89 -3.22 3.64
N VAL A 129 9.41 -3.84 2.59
CA VAL A 129 10.11 -3.17 1.49
C VAL A 129 9.18 -3.01 0.31
N MET A 130 9.33 -1.94 -0.44
CA MET A 130 8.52 -1.64 -1.62
C MET A 130 9.43 -1.48 -2.83
N ALA A 131 9.12 -2.17 -3.92
CA ALA A 131 9.80 -1.99 -5.20
C ALA A 131 9.36 -0.65 -5.84
N PRO A 132 10.27 0.31 -6.05
CA PRO A 132 9.91 1.65 -6.52
C PRO A 132 9.58 1.70 -8.02
N GLU A 133 9.89 0.67 -8.77
CA GLU A 133 9.85 0.64 -10.23
C GLU A 133 8.46 0.36 -10.80
N ILE A 134 7.53 -0.05 -9.96
CA ILE A 134 6.16 -0.38 -10.37
C ILE A 134 5.29 0.87 -10.24
N ALA A 135 4.79 1.36 -11.33
CA ALA A 135 3.93 2.53 -11.38
C ALA A 135 2.80 2.31 -12.38
N GLY A 136 1.73 1.63 -11.96
CA GLY A 136 0.48 1.57 -12.70
C GLY A 136 0.61 1.02 -14.11
N GLN A 137 1.41 -0.04 -14.33
CA GLN A 137 1.56 -0.67 -15.65
C GLN A 137 0.38 -1.58 -15.95
N GLU A 138 -0.24 -1.42 -17.13
CA GLU A 138 -1.33 -2.28 -17.57
C GLU A 138 -0.82 -3.69 -17.85
N LEU A 139 -1.52 -4.70 -17.33
CA LEU A 139 -1.27 -6.09 -17.68
C LEU A 139 -1.98 -6.44 -18.98
N LEU A 140 -1.21 -6.89 -19.97
CA LEU A 140 -1.68 -7.32 -21.27
C LEU A 140 -1.45 -8.82 -21.45
N LYS A 141 -2.27 -9.45 -22.29
CA LYS A 141 -2.17 -10.86 -22.59
C LYS A 141 -0.90 -11.14 -23.38
N ASP A 142 -0.25 -12.24 -23.09
CA ASP A 142 0.99 -12.72 -23.71
C ASP A 142 2.19 -11.74 -23.57
N GLU A 143 2.05 -10.72 -22.72
CA GLU A 143 3.11 -9.78 -22.36
C GLU A 143 3.39 -9.84 -20.87
N TYR A 144 4.67 -10.05 -20.51
CA TYR A 144 5.09 -9.97 -19.11
C TYR A 144 5.50 -8.53 -18.74
N VAL A 145 4.88 -8.03 -17.68
CA VAL A 145 5.32 -6.81 -17.02
C VAL A 145 6.19 -7.21 -15.83
N GLY A 146 7.39 -6.64 -15.72
CA GLY A 146 8.26 -6.90 -14.59
C GLY A 146 9.52 -7.68 -14.93
N GLY A 147 9.97 -8.49 -13.99
CA GLY A 147 11.30 -8.78 -13.60
C GLY A 147 11.75 -7.72 -12.58
N PHE A 148 10.79 -7.26 -11.72
CA PHE A 148 11.09 -6.26 -10.71
C PHE A 148 11.63 -6.93 -9.45
N VAL A 149 12.75 -6.42 -8.97
CA VAL A 149 13.35 -6.88 -7.71
C VAL A 149 12.48 -6.45 -6.54
N VAL A 150 12.10 -7.41 -5.69
CA VAL A 150 11.20 -7.17 -4.55
C VAL A 150 11.93 -6.53 -3.38
N ASN A 151 13.11 -7.06 -3.05
CA ASN A 151 13.86 -6.67 -1.86
C ASN A 151 15.34 -6.38 -2.17
N PRO A 152 15.95 -5.43 -1.43
CA PRO A 152 17.35 -5.05 -1.59
C PRO A 152 18.34 -6.21 -1.38
N GLU A 153 19.57 -5.97 -1.76
CA GLU A 153 20.72 -6.80 -1.40
C GLU A 153 20.80 -7.02 0.12
N ASP A 154 21.37 -8.14 0.53
CA ASP A 154 21.53 -8.52 1.94
C ASP A 154 20.20 -8.62 2.74
N THR A 155 19.05 -8.69 2.06
CA THR A 155 17.75 -8.86 2.73
C THR A 155 17.04 -10.12 2.23
N GLN A 156 16.19 -10.68 3.10
CA GLN A 156 15.36 -11.83 2.79
C GLN A 156 13.91 -11.57 3.16
N ILE A 157 13.00 -12.02 2.32
CA ILE A 157 11.55 -11.94 2.54
C ILE A 157 10.94 -13.34 2.54
N ASN A 158 9.82 -13.49 3.24
CA ASN A 158 9.03 -14.73 3.26
C ASN A 158 7.60 -14.54 2.75
N LYS A 159 7.25 -13.30 2.38
CA LYS A 159 5.94 -12.99 1.79
C LYS A 159 6.06 -11.86 0.77
N ILE A 160 5.37 -12.04 -0.34
CA ILE A 160 5.23 -11.06 -1.43
C ILE A 160 3.80 -10.58 -1.48
N SER A 161 3.60 -9.26 -1.53
CA SER A 161 2.28 -8.64 -1.70
C SER A 161 2.23 -7.82 -2.97
N ILE A 162 1.14 -7.94 -3.71
CA ILE A 162 0.90 -7.28 -5.00
C ILE A 162 -0.42 -6.52 -4.93
N ASP A 163 -0.38 -5.25 -5.28
CA ASP A 163 -1.59 -4.46 -5.45
C ASP A 163 -1.94 -4.33 -6.92
N VAL A 164 -3.19 -4.62 -7.26
CA VAL A 164 -3.74 -4.42 -8.60
C VAL A 164 -4.95 -3.49 -8.56
N VAL A 165 -5.12 -2.73 -9.64
CA VAL A 165 -6.18 -1.72 -9.75
C VAL A 165 -6.89 -1.85 -11.09
N MET A 166 -8.23 -1.84 -11.05
CA MET A 166 -9.10 -1.66 -12.20
C MET A 166 -9.73 -0.27 -12.07
N SER A 167 -9.04 0.74 -12.58
CA SER A 167 -9.33 2.17 -12.31
C SER A 167 -10.71 2.62 -12.80
N ALA A 168 -11.23 2.04 -13.88
CA ALA A 168 -12.55 2.30 -14.41
C ALA A 168 -13.64 1.34 -13.90
N GLY A 169 -13.28 0.48 -12.93
CA GLY A 169 -14.13 -0.64 -12.54
C GLY A 169 -13.98 -1.85 -13.47
N LEU A 170 -14.95 -2.77 -13.40
CA LEU A 170 -14.98 -3.98 -14.21
C LEU A 170 -16.45 -4.26 -14.59
N TYR A 171 -16.81 -4.07 -15.85
CA TYR A 171 -18.18 -4.23 -16.33
C TYR A 171 -18.29 -4.17 -17.86
N TYR A 172 -19.48 -4.52 -18.35
CA TYR A 172 -19.95 -4.17 -19.69
C TYR A 172 -21.25 -3.36 -19.58
N ALA A 173 -21.31 -2.18 -20.23
CA ALA A 173 -22.49 -1.32 -20.22
C ALA A 173 -23.53 -1.80 -21.25
N ASN A 174 -24.71 -2.15 -20.79
CA ASN A 174 -25.82 -2.63 -21.62
C ASN A 174 -26.63 -1.48 -22.24
N ASP A 175 -27.38 -1.76 -23.30
CA ASP A 175 -28.23 -0.76 -23.98
C ASP A 175 -29.33 -0.19 -23.07
N ASN A 176 -29.76 -0.93 -22.05
CA ASN A 176 -30.77 -0.51 -21.07
C ASN A 176 -30.21 0.31 -19.90
N GLY A 177 -28.92 0.66 -19.94
CA GLY A 177 -28.24 1.41 -18.87
C GLY A 177 -27.76 0.53 -17.69
N GLY A 178 -28.03 -0.78 -17.70
CA GLY A 178 -27.51 -1.71 -16.70
C GLY A 178 -26.05 -2.09 -16.97
N LEU A 179 -25.42 -2.68 -15.97
CA LEU A 179 -24.08 -3.25 -16.08
C LEU A 179 -24.13 -4.78 -16.03
N SER A 180 -23.40 -5.42 -16.92
CA SER A 180 -23.15 -6.86 -16.91
C SER A 180 -21.77 -7.16 -16.39
N GLU A 181 -21.65 -8.32 -15.74
CA GLU A 181 -20.41 -8.81 -15.18
C GLU A 181 -19.35 -9.03 -16.27
N LYS A 182 -18.13 -8.64 -15.93
CA LYS A 182 -16.90 -8.98 -16.66
C LYS A 182 -15.96 -9.70 -15.69
N SER A 183 -15.12 -10.54 -16.24
CA SER A 183 -14.09 -11.28 -15.51
C SER A 183 -12.73 -11.01 -16.10
N ILE A 184 -11.73 -10.82 -15.23
CA ILE A 184 -10.31 -10.70 -15.61
C ILE A 184 -9.54 -11.81 -14.93
N GLN A 185 -8.56 -12.40 -15.67
CA GLN A 185 -7.65 -13.39 -15.15
C GLN A 185 -6.21 -12.95 -15.41
N TRP A 186 -5.34 -13.08 -14.39
CA TRP A 186 -3.92 -12.77 -14.49
C TRP A 186 -3.09 -13.76 -13.68
N GLN A 187 -1.80 -13.83 -14.01
CA GLN A 187 -0.83 -14.69 -13.35
C GLN A 187 0.34 -13.87 -12.84
N ILE A 188 0.81 -14.25 -11.69
CA ILE A 188 2.00 -13.70 -11.05
C ILE A 188 3.03 -14.80 -10.95
N GLU A 189 4.25 -14.50 -11.37
CA GLU A 189 5.39 -15.39 -11.30
C GLU A 189 6.54 -14.75 -10.54
N ALA A 190 7.30 -15.56 -9.82
CA ALA A 190 8.52 -15.14 -9.15
C ALA A 190 9.66 -16.09 -9.50
N ARG A 191 10.87 -15.62 -9.27
CA ARG A 191 12.06 -16.46 -9.17
C ARG A 191 13.00 -15.93 -8.12
N THR A 192 13.84 -16.79 -7.56
CA THR A 192 14.91 -16.38 -6.66
C THR A 192 16.05 -15.77 -7.44
N ILE A 193 16.69 -14.77 -6.82
CA ILE A 193 17.88 -14.10 -7.33
C ILE A 193 18.96 -14.05 -6.25
N ASP A 194 20.23 -13.99 -6.66
CA ASP A 194 21.35 -13.72 -5.77
C ASP A 194 21.49 -12.23 -5.44
N ASP A 195 22.45 -11.85 -4.61
CA ASP A 195 22.66 -10.44 -4.22
C ASP A 195 23.18 -9.57 -5.38
N GLU A 196 23.78 -10.17 -6.40
CA GLU A 196 24.19 -9.50 -7.64
C GLU A 196 22.99 -9.31 -8.60
N GLY A 197 21.82 -9.89 -8.32
CA GLY A 197 20.61 -9.80 -9.14
C GLY A 197 20.53 -10.86 -10.24
N ASN A 198 21.41 -11.88 -10.24
CA ASN A 198 21.33 -12.95 -11.19
C ASN A 198 20.27 -13.98 -10.77
N ALA A 199 19.59 -14.57 -11.74
CA ALA A 199 18.63 -15.62 -11.49
C ALA A 199 19.30 -16.87 -10.90
N VAL A 200 18.76 -17.36 -9.80
CA VAL A 200 19.19 -18.63 -9.18
C VAL A 200 18.30 -19.76 -9.68
N ASP A 201 17.02 -19.52 -9.79
CA ASP A 201 16.03 -20.51 -10.23
C ASP A 201 15.24 -20.02 -11.45
N ASP A 202 14.51 -20.94 -12.08
CA ASP A 202 13.54 -20.62 -13.12
C ASP A 202 12.29 -19.92 -12.54
N TRP A 203 11.53 -19.26 -13.40
CA TRP A 203 10.26 -18.66 -13.03
C TRP A 203 9.25 -19.73 -12.56
N PHE A 204 8.62 -19.48 -11.42
CA PHE A 204 7.52 -20.31 -10.90
C PHE A 204 6.29 -19.45 -10.64
N VAL A 205 5.12 -20.06 -10.75
CA VAL A 205 3.84 -19.38 -10.54
C VAL A 205 3.61 -19.17 -9.04
N LEU A 206 3.49 -17.92 -8.61
CA LEU A 206 3.03 -17.55 -7.27
C LEU A 206 1.52 -17.74 -7.13
N GLY A 207 0.77 -17.29 -8.14
CA GLY A 207 -0.66 -17.39 -8.16
C GLY A 207 -1.26 -17.07 -9.52
N THR A 208 -2.45 -17.61 -9.74
CA THR A 208 -3.32 -17.29 -10.86
C THR A 208 -4.64 -16.80 -10.28
N GLU A 209 -4.94 -15.55 -10.51
CA GLU A 209 -6.05 -14.86 -9.89
C GLU A 209 -7.15 -14.59 -10.92
N THR A 210 -8.38 -14.58 -10.44
CA THR A 210 -9.55 -14.23 -11.25
C THR A 210 -10.45 -13.32 -10.43
N TYR A 211 -10.88 -12.23 -11.03
CA TYR A 211 -11.84 -11.33 -10.40
C TYR A 211 -12.99 -11.01 -11.36
N SER A 212 -14.20 -10.99 -10.82
CA SER A 212 -15.43 -10.70 -11.59
C SER A 212 -16.24 -9.64 -10.90
N ALA A 213 -16.76 -8.69 -11.67
CA ALA A 213 -17.64 -7.64 -11.16
C ALA A 213 -18.54 -7.04 -12.25
N ALA A 214 -19.58 -6.34 -11.80
CA ALA A 214 -20.46 -5.52 -12.62
C ALA A 214 -20.56 -4.11 -12.01
N GLN A 215 -19.41 -3.42 -11.86
CA GLN A 215 -19.37 -2.09 -11.24
C GLN A 215 -18.45 -1.12 -11.99
N ASN A 216 -18.87 0.16 -12.01
CA ASN A 216 -18.14 1.24 -12.64
C ASN A 216 -17.30 2.09 -11.66
N LYS A 217 -17.14 1.62 -10.44
CA LYS A 217 -16.25 2.24 -9.45
C LYS A 217 -14.89 1.55 -9.48
N PRO A 218 -13.80 2.24 -9.18
CA PRO A 218 -12.49 1.62 -9.08
C PRO A 218 -12.48 0.43 -8.12
N ILE A 219 -11.76 -0.61 -8.52
CA ILE A 219 -11.53 -1.82 -7.73
C ILE A 219 -10.04 -1.87 -7.43
N ARG A 220 -9.71 -2.07 -6.14
CA ARG A 220 -8.33 -2.18 -5.65
C ARG A 220 -8.21 -3.42 -4.79
N LEU A 221 -7.23 -4.24 -5.10
CA LEU A 221 -7.04 -5.54 -4.44
C LEU A 221 -5.56 -5.74 -4.09
N THR A 222 -5.32 -6.30 -2.90
CA THR A 222 -4.00 -6.77 -2.48
C THR A 222 -4.01 -8.29 -2.42
N TYR A 223 -3.07 -8.93 -3.12
CA TYR A 223 -2.83 -10.35 -3.07
C TYR A 223 -1.53 -10.63 -2.32
N ASN A 224 -1.55 -11.64 -1.46
CA ASN A 224 -0.43 -12.01 -0.59
C ASN A 224 -0.02 -13.45 -0.85
N TYR A 225 1.26 -13.66 -1.09
CA TYR A 225 1.85 -14.97 -1.38
C TYR A 225 2.96 -15.26 -0.39
N SER A 226 2.88 -16.39 0.30
CA SER A 226 3.99 -16.89 1.13
C SER A 226 5.02 -17.55 0.22
N VAL A 227 6.29 -17.28 0.49
CA VAL A 227 7.43 -17.84 -0.23
C VAL A 227 8.48 -18.31 0.80
N ASP A 228 9.41 -19.14 0.37
CA ASP A 228 10.58 -19.47 1.18
C ASP A 228 11.44 -18.22 1.41
N MET A 229 12.25 -18.23 2.48
CA MET A 229 13.15 -17.12 2.75
C MET A 229 14.12 -16.90 1.60
N GLY A 230 14.11 -15.69 1.04
CA GLY A 230 14.96 -15.40 -0.11
C GLY A 230 14.87 -13.97 -0.63
N ARG A 231 15.64 -13.75 -1.68
CA ARG A 231 15.59 -12.55 -2.51
C ARG A 231 14.91 -12.90 -3.82
N TYR A 232 13.96 -12.06 -4.25
CA TYR A 232 13.07 -12.38 -5.36
C TYR A 232 12.99 -11.26 -6.38
N GLU A 233 12.74 -11.65 -7.62
CA GLU A 233 12.13 -10.80 -8.63
C GLU A 233 10.77 -11.37 -9.07
N VAL A 234 9.87 -10.48 -9.49
CA VAL A 234 8.46 -10.81 -9.78
C VAL A 234 8.06 -10.21 -11.12
N ARG A 235 7.26 -10.96 -11.86
CA ARG A 235 6.60 -10.51 -13.09
C ARG A 235 5.13 -10.93 -13.10
N ALA A 236 4.32 -10.23 -13.87
CA ALA A 236 2.92 -10.56 -14.03
C ALA A 236 2.47 -10.44 -15.49
N THR A 237 1.45 -11.21 -15.85
CA THR A 237 0.82 -11.17 -17.17
C THR A 237 -0.69 -11.38 -17.03
N ARG A 238 -1.43 -10.84 -17.98
CA ARG A 238 -2.85 -11.14 -18.13
C ARG A 238 -3.02 -12.44 -18.92
N LEU A 239 -4.04 -13.24 -18.58
CA LEU A 239 -4.30 -14.53 -19.24
C LEU A 239 -5.47 -14.48 -20.22
N ASP A 240 -6.46 -13.63 -19.99
CA ASP A 240 -7.64 -13.49 -20.84
C ASP A 240 -7.49 -12.34 -21.87
N ASP A 241 -8.31 -12.36 -22.92
CA ASP A 241 -8.34 -11.30 -23.92
C ASP A 241 -9.02 -10.05 -23.38
N LYS A 242 -8.39 -8.89 -23.55
CA LYS A 242 -8.99 -7.61 -23.19
C LYS A 242 -10.18 -7.30 -24.12
N ASP A 243 -11.33 -7.03 -23.52
CA ASP A 243 -12.47 -6.49 -24.27
C ASP A 243 -12.20 -5.02 -24.65
N THR A 244 -12.08 -4.75 -25.93
CA THR A 244 -11.79 -3.41 -26.48
C THR A 244 -13.03 -2.62 -26.85
N SER A 245 -14.21 -3.14 -26.54
CA SER A 245 -15.47 -2.41 -26.73
C SER A 245 -15.48 -1.10 -25.93
N ALA A 246 -15.94 -0.01 -26.52
CA ALA A 246 -16.14 1.25 -25.83
C ALA A 246 -17.16 1.18 -24.67
N ARG A 247 -17.90 0.07 -24.57
CA ARG A 247 -18.85 -0.22 -23.49
C ARG A 247 -18.27 -1.03 -22.38
N ALA A 248 -17.03 -1.55 -22.51
CA ALA A 248 -16.38 -2.38 -21.52
C ALA A 248 -15.35 -1.60 -20.72
N ALA A 249 -15.39 -1.72 -19.40
CA ALA A 249 -14.26 -1.44 -18.53
C ALA A 249 -13.60 -2.79 -18.22
N HIS A 250 -12.42 -3.05 -18.80
CA HIS A 250 -11.78 -4.36 -18.77
C HIS A 250 -10.26 -4.25 -18.78
N SER A 251 -9.72 -3.28 -18.01
CA SER A 251 -8.29 -3.08 -17.83
C SER A 251 -7.89 -3.37 -16.40
N ILE A 252 -6.70 -3.92 -16.21
CA ILE A 252 -6.07 -4.17 -14.92
C ILE A 252 -4.65 -3.60 -14.94
N TYR A 253 -4.27 -2.95 -13.85
CA TYR A 253 -2.96 -2.30 -13.69
C TYR A 253 -2.28 -2.85 -12.46
N TRP A 254 -0.99 -3.10 -12.57
CA TRP A 254 -0.15 -3.45 -11.43
C TRP A 254 0.30 -2.14 -10.74
N GLU A 255 -0.13 -1.95 -9.49
CA GLU A 255 0.04 -0.69 -8.76
C GLU A 255 1.24 -0.71 -7.82
N SER A 256 1.48 -1.82 -7.10
CA SER A 256 2.61 -1.94 -6.19
C SER A 256 3.08 -3.37 -5.99
N LEU A 257 4.34 -3.51 -5.58
CA LEU A 257 4.99 -4.75 -5.18
C LEU A 257 5.67 -4.52 -3.84
N LYS A 258 5.40 -5.39 -2.87
CA LYS A 258 5.93 -5.32 -1.51
C LYS A 258 6.51 -6.65 -1.09
N GLY A 259 7.67 -6.62 -0.45
CA GLY A 259 8.28 -7.74 0.23
C GLY A 259 8.16 -7.60 1.74
N HIS A 260 7.78 -8.66 2.43
CA HIS A 260 7.70 -8.68 3.90
C HIS A 260 8.84 -9.53 4.45
N MET A 261 9.63 -8.91 5.31
CA MET A 261 10.75 -9.58 6.00
C MET A 261 10.25 -10.24 7.28
N GLU A 262 10.76 -11.43 7.56
CA GLU A 262 10.52 -12.15 8.82
C GLU A 262 11.53 -11.73 9.89
N THR A 263 11.69 -10.46 10.12
CA THR A 263 12.49 -9.98 11.25
C THR A 263 11.56 -9.67 12.41
N PRO A 264 11.99 -9.92 13.67
CA PRO A 264 11.19 -9.47 14.80
C PRO A 264 10.86 -7.99 14.66
N ALA A 265 9.59 -7.65 14.77
CA ALA A 265 9.13 -6.28 14.67
C ALA A 265 9.42 -5.50 15.96
N THR A 266 10.66 -5.62 16.47
CA THR A 266 11.16 -4.96 17.68
C THR A 266 12.15 -3.86 17.30
N PHE A 267 12.02 -2.71 17.94
CA PHE A 267 12.82 -1.53 17.66
C PHE A 267 13.71 -1.10 18.84
N GLY A 268 14.14 -2.06 19.65
CA GLY A 268 15.03 -1.82 20.79
C GLY A 268 14.37 -0.98 21.89
N GLU A 269 15.16 -0.11 22.51
CA GLU A 269 14.73 0.69 23.67
C GLU A 269 13.95 1.96 23.24
N MET A 270 12.94 1.82 22.39
CA MET A 270 12.11 2.93 21.93
C MET A 270 10.65 2.71 22.27
N THR A 271 9.96 3.79 22.65
CA THR A 271 8.50 3.80 22.67
C THR A 271 7.98 4.25 21.30
N LEU A 272 7.08 3.47 20.72
CA LEU A 272 6.52 3.69 19.39
C LEU A 272 5.02 3.92 19.44
N LEU A 273 4.51 4.62 18.44
CA LEU A 273 3.10 4.72 18.13
C LEU A 273 2.87 4.08 16.76
N VAL A 274 2.05 3.05 16.76
CA VAL A 274 1.63 2.30 15.56
C VAL A 274 0.22 2.71 15.22
N ILE A 275 -0.02 3.07 13.97
CA ILE A 275 -1.35 3.51 13.51
C ILE A 275 -1.71 2.77 12.24
N LYS A 276 -2.92 2.21 12.19
CA LYS A 276 -3.53 1.66 10.98
C LYS A 276 -4.84 2.39 10.72
N MET A 277 -4.96 3.04 9.58
CA MET A 277 -6.10 3.88 9.22
C MET A 277 -6.78 3.36 7.98
N ARG A 278 -8.09 3.26 8.01
CA ARG A 278 -8.91 2.99 6.83
C ARG A 278 -9.34 4.31 6.19
N ALA A 279 -9.14 4.41 4.87
CA ALA A 279 -9.60 5.58 4.12
C ALA A 279 -11.12 5.64 4.06
N THR A 280 -11.69 6.76 4.48
CA THR A 280 -13.14 7.02 4.42
C THR A 280 -13.44 8.43 3.89
N ASN A 281 -14.71 8.77 3.72
CA ASN A 281 -15.14 10.10 3.31
C ASN A 281 -15.60 10.99 4.48
N ASN A 282 -15.28 10.60 5.71
CA ASN A 282 -15.61 11.38 6.90
C ASN A 282 -14.50 12.37 7.24
#